data_3d72e909406a1bfc2561897efdafc0ab
#
_entry.id   3d72e909406a1bfc2561897efdafc0ab
#
_cell.length_a   1.000
_cell.length_b   1.000
_cell.length_c   1.000
_cell.angle_alpha   90.00
_cell.angle_beta   90.00
_cell.angle_gamma   90.00
#
_symmetry.space_group_name_H-M   'P 1'
#
loop_
_entity.id
_entity.type
_entity.pdbx_description
1 polymer ?
#
loop_
_entity_poly.entity_id
_entity_poly.type
_entity_poly.pdbx_seq_one_letter_code
_entity_poly.pdbx_strand_id
1 'polypeptide(L)'
;MRYNRFIVILMIVSLAGSNCKNMNKTQKGAAIGAGGGAVIGGVIGKATGNTALGAIIGATVGGVTGAVIGRKMDKQAEEIKNEVPGAKVERVGEGIVVEFNNKILFGFDRADLGDQAKGSLNELIQILNKYPDTNIEIQGHTDNSGTDDYNQGLSERRASSVAAYLRNNNIKSSRITIKGFGESAPKYSNDTEDGRSQNRRVEFLITANEKMKEDAKKEAGN
;
A
#
# COMPACT_ATOMS: atom_id res chain seq x y z
N MET A 1 4.55 26.44 -45.44
CA MET A 1 5.39 25.68 -44.49
C MET A 1 4.73 25.40 -43.11
N ARG A 2 3.41 25.39 -42.96
CA ARG A 2 2.71 25.14 -41.67
C ARG A 2 2.04 23.76 -41.56
N TYR A 3 1.93 23.03 -42.66
CA TYR A 3 1.28 21.71 -42.70
C TYR A 3 2.14 20.54 -42.18
N ASN A 4 3.47 20.63 -42.27
CA ASN A 4 4.35 19.52 -41.85
C ASN A 4 4.50 19.33 -40.34
N ARG A 5 4.16 20.34 -39.52
CA ARG A 5 4.27 20.21 -38.04
C ARG A 5 3.13 19.42 -37.43
N PHE A 6 1.93 19.48 -38.03
CA PHE A 6 0.78 18.72 -37.53
C PHE A 6 0.84 17.23 -37.90
N ILE A 7 1.41 16.89 -39.05
CA ILE A 7 1.57 15.49 -39.48
C ILE A 7 2.61 14.77 -38.63
N VAL A 8 3.68 15.43 -38.21
CA VAL A 8 4.71 14.83 -37.31
C VAL A 8 4.15 14.58 -35.91
N ILE A 9 3.32 15.46 -35.37
CA ILE A 9 2.68 15.26 -34.08
C ILE A 9 1.65 14.12 -34.10
N LEU A 10 0.92 13.97 -35.20
CA LEU A 10 -0.06 12.90 -35.38
C LEU A 10 0.61 11.51 -35.53
N MET A 11 1.80 11.45 -36.17
CA MET A 11 2.57 10.21 -36.32
C MET A 11 3.20 9.71 -35.01
N ILE A 12 3.54 10.60 -34.07
CA ILE A 12 4.12 10.23 -32.77
C ILE A 12 3.04 9.62 -31.84
N VAL A 13 1.79 10.04 -31.95
CA VAL A 13 0.68 9.51 -31.15
C VAL A 13 0.23 8.12 -31.61
N SER A 14 0.41 7.77 -32.90
CA SER A 14 -0.02 6.47 -33.43
C SER A 14 0.94 5.30 -33.15
N LEU A 15 2.19 5.55 -32.72
CA LEU A 15 3.15 4.48 -32.34
C LEU A 15 3.05 4.02 -30.89
N ALA A 16 2.28 4.68 -30.03
CA ALA A 16 2.14 4.31 -28.62
C ALA A 16 1.06 3.24 -28.35
N GLY A 17 0.31 2.79 -29.37
CA GLY A 17 -0.88 1.95 -29.22
C GLY A 17 -0.70 0.44 -29.37
N SER A 18 0.46 -0.08 -29.73
CA SER A 18 0.48 -1.44 -30.30
C SER A 18 1.30 -2.51 -29.57
N ASN A 19 1.74 -2.36 -28.32
CA ASN A 19 2.57 -3.43 -27.71
C ASN A 19 2.37 -3.71 -26.22
N CYS A 20 1.19 -3.46 -25.67
CA CYS A 20 0.95 -3.73 -24.23
C CYS A 20 0.61 -5.20 -23.89
N LYS A 21 0.58 -6.12 -24.84
CA LYS A 21 0.10 -7.49 -24.58
C LYS A 21 1.13 -8.43 -23.99
N ASN A 22 2.43 -8.08 -23.98
CA ASN A 22 3.51 -8.98 -23.55
C ASN A 22 4.51 -8.37 -22.58
N MET A 23 4.15 -7.26 -21.91
CA MET A 23 5.03 -6.63 -20.92
C MET A 23 4.94 -7.37 -19.58
N ASN A 24 6.09 -7.68 -18.98
CA ASN A 24 6.14 -8.20 -17.61
C ASN A 24 5.72 -7.11 -16.59
N LYS A 25 5.49 -7.52 -15.32
CA LYS A 25 4.97 -6.61 -14.29
C LYS A 25 5.88 -5.40 -14.04
N THR A 26 7.19 -5.57 -14.18
CA THR A 26 8.20 -4.50 -14.03
C THR A 26 8.15 -3.49 -15.19
N GLN A 27 7.98 -3.98 -16.41
CA GLN A 27 7.85 -3.12 -17.61
C GLN A 27 6.53 -2.34 -17.60
N LYS A 28 5.42 -2.93 -17.09
CA LYS A 28 4.14 -2.23 -16.91
C LYS A 28 4.25 -1.12 -15.86
N GLY A 29 4.96 -1.36 -14.76
CA GLY A 29 5.22 -0.35 -13.73
C GLY A 29 6.04 0.83 -14.27
N ALA A 30 7.09 0.57 -15.05
CA ALA A 30 7.94 1.60 -15.66
C ALA A 30 7.18 2.46 -16.70
N ALA A 31 6.29 1.87 -17.50
CA ALA A 31 5.49 2.58 -18.49
C ALA A 31 4.44 3.50 -17.84
N ILE A 32 3.87 3.11 -16.71
CA ILE A 32 2.89 3.90 -15.95
C ILE A 32 3.58 5.05 -15.21
N GLY A 33 4.80 4.85 -14.68
CA GLY A 33 5.55 5.86 -13.94
C GLY A 33 6.11 7.01 -14.78
N ALA A 34 6.36 6.80 -16.08
CA ALA A 34 6.96 7.82 -16.94
C ALA A 34 6.01 8.96 -17.39
N GLY A 35 4.69 8.85 -17.16
CA GLY A 35 3.71 9.74 -17.75
C GLY A 35 2.66 10.39 -16.85
N GLY A 36 2.79 10.38 -15.51
CA GLY A 36 1.82 11.11 -14.67
C GLY A 36 1.26 10.37 -13.46
N GLY A 37 2.12 9.96 -12.54
CA GLY A 37 1.77 9.15 -11.35
C GLY A 37 0.61 9.70 -10.48
N ALA A 38 0.48 11.01 -10.33
CA ALA A 38 -0.53 11.61 -9.45
C ALA A 38 -1.97 11.51 -9.99
N VAL A 39 -2.16 11.53 -11.30
CA VAL A 39 -3.50 11.45 -11.92
C VAL A 39 -4.00 10.01 -11.98
N ILE A 40 -3.10 9.06 -12.18
CA ILE A 40 -3.44 7.64 -12.30
C ILE A 40 -3.79 7.04 -10.94
N GLY A 41 -3.11 7.46 -9.86
CA GLY A 41 -3.37 6.96 -8.50
C GLY A 41 -4.79 7.23 -8.01
N GLY A 42 -5.32 8.43 -8.25
CA GLY A 42 -6.69 8.81 -7.88
C GLY A 42 -7.77 8.02 -8.64
N VAL A 43 -7.53 7.72 -9.92
CA VAL A 43 -8.48 6.98 -10.76
C VAL A 43 -8.49 5.49 -10.42
N ILE A 44 -7.33 4.90 -10.16
CA ILE A 44 -7.23 3.47 -9.81
C ILE A 44 -7.82 3.23 -8.41
N GLY A 45 -7.53 4.09 -7.43
CA GLY A 45 -8.11 3.98 -6.09
C GLY A 45 -9.65 4.00 -6.11
N LYS A 46 -10.23 4.86 -6.94
CA LYS A 46 -11.69 4.95 -7.10
C LYS A 46 -12.28 3.77 -7.88
N ALA A 47 -11.57 3.24 -8.86
CA ALA A 47 -12.03 2.11 -9.68
C ALA A 47 -11.92 0.76 -8.95
N THR A 48 -10.99 0.62 -8.00
CA THR A 48 -10.80 -0.60 -7.20
C THR A 48 -11.52 -0.57 -5.85
N GLY A 49 -12.21 0.54 -5.52
CA GLY A 49 -12.84 0.74 -4.21
C GLY A 49 -11.83 0.89 -3.05
N ASN A 50 -10.54 0.96 -3.36
CA ASN A 50 -9.48 1.04 -2.34
C ASN A 50 -8.65 2.32 -2.51
N THR A 51 -9.01 3.34 -1.73
CA THR A 51 -8.30 4.64 -1.71
C THR A 51 -6.85 4.51 -1.24
N ALA A 52 -6.54 3.48 -0.46
CA ALA A 52 -5.19 3.16 0.00
C ALA A 52 -4.26 2.78 -1.15
N LEU A 53 -4.73 1.96 -2.07
CA LEU A 53 -4.00 1.60 -3.29
C LEU A 53 -3.72 2.84 -4.15
N GLY A 54 -4.69 3.76 -4.22
CA GLY A 54 -4.52 5.04 -4.92
C GLY A 54 -3.40 5.90 -4.34
N ALA A 55 -3.24 5.94 -3.02
CA ALA A 55 -2.18 6.69 -2.35
C ALA A 55 -0.78 6.10 -2.63
N ILE A 56 -0.64 4.78 -2.64
CA ILE A 56 0.63 4.13 -2.99
C ILE A 56 1.01 4.39 -4.45
N ILE A 57 0.06 4.22 -5.37
CA ILE A 57 0.33 4.42 -6.81
C ILE A 57 0.67 5.89 -7.12
N GLY A 58 0.05 6.84 -6.40
CA GLY A 58 0.37 8.27 -6.53
C GLY A 58 1.75 8.66 -6.01
N ALA A 59 2.39 7.83 -5.19
CA ALA A 59 3.72 8.07 -4.62
C ALA A 59 4.86 7.46 -5.45
N THR A 60 4.58 6.83 -6.59
CA THR A 60 5.60 6.17 -7.42
C THR A 60 6.57 7.16 -8.05
N VAL A 61 7.86 6.83 -8.04
CA VAL A 61 8.93 7.64 -8.63
C VAL A 61 9.09 7.36 -10.12
N GLY A 62 8.82 6.14 -10.54
CA GLY A 62 8.91 5.68 -11.92
C GLY A 62 10.33 5.58 -12.49
N GLY A 63 10.45 5.12 -13.73
CA GLY A 63 11.72 5.00 -14.43
C GLY A 63 12.72 4.02 -13.79
N VAL A 64 14.03 4.27 -13.99
CA VAL A 64 15.11 3.42 -13.46
C VAL A 64 15.14 3.44 -11.93
N THR A 65 14.92 4.60 -11.33
CA THR A 65 14.83 4.78 -9.87
C THR A 65 13.70 3.94 -9.28
N GLY A 66 12.52 3.96 -9.90
CA GLY A 66 11.39 3.12 -9.48
C GLY A 66 11.68 1.63 -9.60
N ALA A 67 12.46 1.20 -10.60
CA ALA A 67 12.89 -0.18 -10.72
C ALA A 67 13.84 -0.62 -9.58
N VAL A 68 14.71 0.27 -9.10
CA VAL A 68 15.58 0.03 -7.93
C VAL A 68 14.73 -0.10 -6.66
N ILE A 69 13.80 0.84 -6.43
CA ILE A 69 12.86 0.79 -5.30
C ILE A 69 12.03 -0.49 -5.36
N GLY A 70 11.49 -0.82 -6.55
CA GLY A 70 10.68 -2.01 -6.77
C GLY A 70 11.38 -3.28 -6.33
N ARG A 71 12.65 -3.50 -6.71
CA ARG A 71 13.43 -4.68 -6.28
C ARG A 71 13.59 -4.76 -4.76
N LYS A 72 13.84 -3.64 -4.08
CA LYS A 72 13.96 -3.59 -2.61
C LYS A 72 12.62 -3.94 -1.95
N MET A 73 11.53 -3.40 -2.48
CA MET A 73 10.17 -3.69 -2.00
C MET A 73 9.73 -5.13 -2.31
N ASP A 74 10.12 -5.70 -3.46
CA ASP A 74 9.82 -7.10 -3.79
C ASP A 74 10.44 -8.04 -2.75
N LYS A 75 11.71 -7.82 -2.39
CA LYS A 75 12.41 -8.60 -1.37
C LYS A 75 11.74 -8.47 -0.01
N GLN A 76 11.40 -7.25 0.41
CA GLN A 76 10.70 -7.02 1.68
C GLN A 76 9.31 -7.68 1.69
N ALA A 77 8.55 -7.61 0.60
CA ALA A 77 7.24 -8.23 0.50
C ALA A 77 7.32 -9.76 0.57
N GLU A 78 8.34 -10.34 -0.05
CA GLU A 78 8.58 -11.79 0.00
C GLU A 78 8.92 -12.25 1.42
N GLU A 79 9.79 -11.54 2.13
CA GLU A 79 10.10 -11.82 3.53
C GLU A 79 8.84 -11.72 4.41
N ILE A 80 8.05 -10.65 4.29
CA ILE A 80 6.79 -10.50 5.05
C ILE A 80 5.84 -11.66 4.74
N LYS A 81 5.69 -12.03 3.48
CA LYS A 81 4.79 -13.11 3.05
C LYS A 81 5.19 -14.47 3.63
N ASN A 82 6.49 -14.72 3.75
CA ASN A 82 7.01 -16.02 4.19
C ASN A 82 7.11 -16.13 5.72
N GLU A 83 7.36 -15.03 6.41
CA GLU A 83 7.73 -15.04 7.83
C GLU A 83 6.61 -14.51 8.75
N VAL A 84 5.61 -13.75 8.24
CA VAL A 84 4.58 -13.15 9.08
C VAL A 84 3.28 -13.96 9.04
N PRO A 85 2.93 -14.70 10.11
CA PRO A 85 1.73 -15.53 10.14
C PRO A 85 0.45 -14.70 10.04
N GLY A 86 -0.48 -15.15 9.20
CA GLY A 86 -1.80 -14.52 9.03
C GLY A 86 -1.82 -13.20 8.27
N ALA A 87 -0.67 -12.76 7.76
CA ALA A 87 -0.57 -11.60 6.89
C ALA A 87 -0.93 -11.96 5.45
N LYS A 88 -1.79 -11.15 4.82
CA LYS A 88 -2.02 -11.17 3.38
C LYS A 88 -1.22 -10.05 2.75
N VAL A 89 -0.27 -10.39 1.88
CA VAL A 89 0.71 -9.44 1.32
C VAL A 89 0.47 -9.26 -0.16
N GLU A 90 0.37 -8.01 -0.58
CA GLU A 90 0.17 -7.62 -1.97
C GLU A 90 1.18 -6.53 -2.37
N ARG A 91 1.83 -6.70 -3.53
CA ARG A 91 2.67 -5.67 -4.14
C ARG A 91 1.83 -4.75 -5.02
N VAL A 92 1.88 -3.46 -4.76
CA VAL A 92 1.14 -2.45 -5.51
C VAL A 92 2.09 -1.33 -5.93
N GLY A 93 2.37 -1.23 -7.23
CA GLY A 93 3.36 -0.25 -7.73
C GLY A 93 4.71 -0.40 -7.03
N GLU A 94 5.19 0.66 -6.41
CA GLU A 94 6.43 0.68 -5.60
C GLU A 94 6.18 0.49 -4.10
N GLY A 95 4.94 0.15 -3.68
CA GLY A 95 4.58 -0.08 -2.28
C GLY A 95 4.20 -1.53 -1.97
N ILE A 96 3.96 -1.82 -0.70
CA ILE A 96 3.49 -3.11 -0.18
C ILE A 96 2.24 -2.85 0.65
N VAL A 97 1.19 -3.64 0.44
CA VAL A 97 0.03 -3.71 1.33
C VAL A 97 0.13 -5.00 2.13
N VAL A 98 0.12 -4.88 3.46
CA VAL A 98 0.04 -6.02 4.37
C VAL A 98 -1.28 -5.92 5.11
N GLU A 99 -2.15 -6.90 4.92
CA GLU A 99 -3.49 -6.94 5.51
C GLU A 99 -3.57 -8.01 6.59
N PHE A 100 -4.11 -7.63 7.74
CA PHE A 100 -4.50 -8.55 8.80
C PHE A 100 -6.00 -8.47 9.04
N ASN A 101 -6.66 -9.63 9.11
CA ASN A 101 -8.04 -9.69 9.57
C ASN A 101 -8.10 -9.32 11.07
N ASN A 102 -9.13 -8.56 11.46
CA ASN A 102 -9.28 -8.13 12.85
C ASN A 102 -9.41 -9.29 13.84
N LYS A 103 -9.93 -10.46 13.42
CA LYS A 103 -10.00 -11.65 14.28
C LYS A 103 -8.62 -12.15 14.73
N ILE A 104 -7.57 -11.86 13.94
CA ILE A 104 -6.19 -12.20 14.29
C ILE A 104 -5.65 -11.20 15.31
N LEU A 105 -5.98 -9.90 15.12
CA LEU A 105 -5.39 -8.82 15.90
C LEU A 105 -6.13 -8.54 17.22
N PHE A 106 -7.47 -8.62 17.20
CA PHE A 106 -8.30 -8.13 18.32
C PHE A 106 -9.36 -9.14 18.72
N GLY A 107 -9.77 -9.09 19.97
CA GLY A 107 -10.99 -9.73 20.44
C GLY A 107 -12.26 -9.06 19.85
N PHE A 108 -13.40 -9.72 20.03
CA PHE A 108 -14.69 -9.17 19.57
C PHE A 108 -14.93 -7.80 20.21
N ASP A 109 -15.26 -6.81 19.39
CA ASP A 109 -15.51 -5.41 19.78
C ASP A 109 -14.39 -4.73 20.58
N ARG A 110 -13.16 -5.22 20.49
CA ARG A 110 -11.99 -4.71 21.21
C ARG A 110 -10.98 -4.04 20.26
N ALA A 111 -10.11 -3.23 20.86
CA ALA A 111 -8.98 -2.59 20.17
C ALA A 111 -7.64 -2.93 20.84
N ASP A 112 -7.63 -3.70 21.92
CA ASP A 112 -6.41 -4.22 22.55
C ASP A 112 -5.92 -5.47 21.82
N LEU A 113 -4.61 -5.55 21.62
CA LEU A 113 -3.96 -6.63 20.89
C LEU A 113 -3.91 -7.91 21.70
N GLY A 114 -4.40 -9.01 21.13
CA GLY A 114 -4.24 -10.36 21.69
C GLY A 114 -2.80 -10.88 21.57
N ASP A 115 -2.49 -11.97 22.27
CA ASP A 115 -1.12 -12.54 22.26
C ASP A 115 -0.75 -13.11 20.88
N GLN A 116 -1.69 -13.70 20.16
CA GLN A 116 -1.47 -14.14 18.77
C GLN A 116 -1.12 -12.96 17.86
N ALA A 117 -1.80 -11.82 18.03
CA ALA A 117 -1.52 -10.60 17.31
C ALA A 117 -0.09 -10.11 17.55
N LYS A 118 0.34 -10.09 18.83
CA LYS A 118 1.69 -9.69 19.21
C LYS A 118 2.75 -10.58 18.56
N GLY A 119 2.49 -11.89 18.46
CA GLY A 119 3.37 -12.83 17.74
C GLY A 119 3.56 -12.42 16.29
N SER A 120 2.47 -12.30 15.53
CA SER A 120 2.54 -11.89 14.11
C SER A 120 3.14 -10.49 13.90
N LEU A 121 2.81 -9.55 14.80
CA LEU A 121 3.38 -8.19 14.74
C LEU A 121 4.87 -8.16 15.07
N ASN A 122 5.37 -9.05 15.95
CA ASN A 122 6.81 -9.14 16.25
C ASN A 122 7.61 -9.56 15.01
N GLU A 123 7.13 -10.56 14.25
CA GLU A 123 7.79 -10.94 12.99
C GLU A 123 7.76 -9.79 11.98
N LEU A 124 6.62 -9.11 11.83
CA LEU A 124 6.54 -7.93 10.98
C LEU A 124 7.53 -6.83 11.43
N ILE A 125 7.65 -6.58 12.74
CA ILE A 125 8.55 -5.58 13.33
C ILE A 125 10.02 -5.89 13.02
N GLN A 126 10.43 -7.17 13.10
CA GLN A 126 11.79 -7.58 12.73
C GLN A 126 12.11 -7.18 11.28
N ILE A 127 11.20 -7.47 10.35
CA ILE A 127 11.36 -7.12 8.94
C ILE A 127 11.34 -5.59 8.76
N LEU A 128 10.43 -4.86 9.41
CA LEU A 128 10.37 -3.39 9.33
C LEU A 128 11.64 -2.71 9.87
N ASN A 129 12.31 -3.30 10.87
CA ASN A 129 13.60 -2.84 11.37
C ASN A 129 14.76 -3.15 10.41
N LYS A 130 14.71 -4.28 9.70
CA LYS A 130 15.66 -4.64 8.64
C LYS A 130 15.57 -3.69 7.43
N TYR A 131 14.37 -3.12 7.17
CA TYR A 131 14.10 -2.17 6.09
C TYR A 131 13.72 -0.78 6.65
N PRO A 132 14.68 -0.03 7.27
CA PRO A 132 14.36 1.21 7.99
C PRO A 132 13.97 2.37 7.08
N ASP A 133 14.29 2.30 5.79
CA ASP A 133 14.09 3.38 4.82
C ASP A 133 12.70 3.32 4.16
N THR A 134 11.68 2.87 4.94
CA THR A 134 10.28 2.84 4.52
C THR A 134 9.39 3.60 5.49
N ASN A 135 8.31 4.20 4.97
CA ASN A 135 7.18 4.73 5.73
C ASN A 135 6.10 3.67 5.87
N ILE A 136 5.32 3.76 6.93
CA ILE A 136 4.28 2.80 7.29
C ILE A 136 3.01 3.60 7.60
N GLU A 137 1.98 3.48 6.77
CA GLU A 137 0.65 3.99 7.09
C GLU A 137 -0.22 2.82 7.58
N ILE A 138 -0.76 2.93 8.80
CA ILE A 138 -1.62 1.92 9.41
C ILE A 138 -3.06 2.38 9.27
N GLN A 139 -3.86 1.58 8.57
CA GLN A 139 -5.25 1.88 8.27
C GLN A 139 -6.18 0.89 8.97
N GLY A 140 -7.12 1.40 9.77
CA GLY A 140 -8.18 0.61 10.39
C GLY A 140 -9.45 0.65 9.57
N HIS A 141 -10.12 -0.50 9.45
CA HIS A 141 -11.40 -0.65 8.75
C HIS A 141 -12.38 -1.47 9.57
N THR A 142 -13.67 -1.19 9.39
CA THR A 142 -14.79 -1.97 9.94
C THR A 142 -15.66 -2.52 8.81
N ASP A 143 -16.63 -3.35 9.14
CA ASP A 143 -17.80 -3.56 8.30
C ASP A 143 -18.84 -2.45 8.55
N ASN A 144 -20.01 -2.55 7.93
CA ASN A 144 -21.11 -1.60 8.08
C ASN A 144 -22.05 -1.91 9.25
N SER A 145 -21.61 -2.67 10.25
CA SER A 145 -22.40 -2.93 11.45
C SER A 145 -22.18 -1.81 12.48
N GLY A 146 -23.26 -1.15 12.89
CA GLY A 146 -23.19 -0.02 13.82
C GLY A 146 -23.41 1.33 13.14
N THR A 147 -23.02 2.40 13.79
CA THR A 147 -23.09 3.76 13.22
C THR A 147 -21.76 4.18 12.64
N ASP A 148 -21.78 5.08 11.66
CA ASP A 148 -20.58 5.63 11.02
C ASP A 148 -19.59 6.20 12.05
N ASP A 149 -20.07 7.00 13.00
CA ASP A 149 -19.25 7.61 14.06
C ASP A 149 -18.59 6.56 14.97
N TYR A 150 -19.35 5.51 15.32
CA TYR A 150 -18.83 4.40 16.11
C TYR A 150 -17.73 3.65 15.34
N ASN A 151 -18.00 3.31 14.08
CA ASN A 151 -17.07 2.60 13.21
C ASN A 151 -15.82 3.43 12.92
N GLN A 152 -15.95 4.73 12.70
CA GLN A 152 -14.83 5.65 12.56
C GLN A 152 -13.94 5.60 13.82
N GLY A 153 -14.51 5.82 14.99
CA GLY A 153 -13.77 5.79 16.25
C GLY A 153 -13.15 4.42 16.56
N LEU A 154 -13.83 3.31 16.26
CA LEU A 154 -13.30 1.95 16.48
C LEU A 154 -12.11 1.67 15.58
N SER A 155 -12.19 2.06 14.30
CA SER A 155 -11.12 1.87 13.32
C SER A 155 -9.85 2.66 13.69
N GLU A 156 -10.02 3.90 14.17
CA GLU A 156 -8.91 4.74 14.66
C GLU A 156 -8.26 4.16 15.91
N ARG A 157 -9.04 3.69 16.89
CA ARG A 157 -8.51 3.05 18.10
C ARG A 157 -7.70 1.80 17.76
N ARG A 158 -8.17 0.96 16.83
CA ARG A 158 -7.47 -0.25 16.39
C ARG A 158 -6.15 0.07 15.70
N ALA A 159 -6.15 1.00 14.76
CA ALA A 159 -4.93 1.46 14.09
C ALA A 159 -3.94 2.10 15.09
N SER A 160 -4.44 2.84 16.08
CA SER A 160 -3.62 3.45 17.13
C SER A 160 -2.99 2.41 18.06
N SER A 161 -3.71 1.35 18.42
CA SER A 161 -3.18 0.26 19.24
C SER A 161 -2.04 -0.47 18.54
N VAL A 162 -2.19 -0.76 17.25
CA VAL A 162 -1.12 -1.33 16.45
C VAL A 162 0.08 -0.40 16.38
N ALA A 163 -0.14 0.89 16.08
CA ALA A 163 0.93 1.89 16.01
C ALA A 163 1.68 2.04 17.33
N ALA A 164 0.97 2.02 18.47
CA ALA A 164 1.59 2.07 19.80
C ALA A 164 2.47 0.84 20.02
N TYR A 165 2.01 -0.35 19.63
CA TYR A 165 2.79 -1.58 19.74
C TYR A 165 4.08 -1.52 18.90
N LEU A 166 3.99 -1.04 17.64
CA LEU A 166 5.17 -0.86 16.79
C LEU A 166 6.19 0.12 17.39
N ARG A 167 5.71 1.26 17.91
CA ARG A 167 6.57 2.27 18.56
C ARG A 167 7.28 1.73 19.80
N ASN A 168 6.57 0.99 20.62
CA ASN A 168 7.12 0.35 21.82
C ASN A 168 8.16 -0.74 21.49
N ASN A 169 8.18 -1.24 20.25
CA ASN A 169 9.13 -2.20 19.72
C ASN A 169 10.11 -1.59 18.70
N ASN A 170 10.55 -0.36 18.96
CA ASN A 170 11.62 0.35 18.27
C ASN A 170 11.35 0.79 16.82
N ILE A 171 10.10 0.80 16.36
CA ILE A 171 9.78 1.46 15.10
C ILE A 171 9.66 2.98 15.35
N LYS A 172 10.46 3.77 14.65
CA LYS A 172 10.48 5.24 14.80
C LYS A 172 9.11 5.85 14.50
N SER A 173 8.63 6.72 15.41
CA SER A 173 7.34 7.39 15.26
C SER A 173 7.22 8.19 13.96
N SER A 174 8.33 8.76 13.47
CA SER A 174 8.39 9.51 12.20
C SER A 174 8.09 8.67 10.96
N ARG A 175 8.17 7.35 11.06
CA ARG A 175 7.83 6.41 9.97
C ARG A 175 6.34 6.03 9.98
N ILE A 176 5.60 6.32 11.06
CA ILE A 176 4.25 5.79 11.26
C ILE A 176 3.21 6.88 11.09
N THR A 177 2.26 6.66 10.20
CA THR A 177 1.02 7.42 10.05
C THR A 177 -0.17 6.52 10.39
N ILE A 178 -1.23 7.09 10.95
CA ILE A 178 -2.42 6.37 11.38
C ILE A 178 -3.63 6.96 10.67
N LYS A 179 -4.51 6.10 10.15
CA LYS A 179 -5.81 6.49 9.60
C LYS A 179 -6.90 5.51 10.03
N GLY A 180 -8.06 6.02 10.41
CA GLY A 180 -9.30 5.25 10.52
C GLY A 180 -10.17 5.54 9.31
N PHE A 181 -10.74 4.51 8.73
CA PHE A 181 -11.69 4.62 7.61
C PHE A 181 -13.10 4.17 8.00
N GLY A 182 -13.27 3.64 9.22
CA GLY A 182 -14.55 3.05 9.59
C GLY A 182 -15.03 2.08 8.52
N GLU A 183 -16.28 2.22 8.12
CA GLU A 183 -16.91 1.45 7.05
C GLU A 183 -16.83 2.11 5.66
N SER A 184 -16.25 3.32 5.55
CA SER A 184 -16.25 4.15 4.33
C SER A 184 -15.44 3.59 3.17
N ALA A 185 -14.58 2.60 3.42
CA ALA A 185 -13.70 1.98 2.42
C ALA A 185 -13.82 0.44 2.42
N PRO A 186 -14.96 -0.11 2.05
CA PRO A 186 -15.15 -1.55 1.97
C PRO A 186 -14.38 -2.14 0.80
N LYS A 187 -13.73 -3.29 1.02
CA LYS A 187 -13.00 -4.06 0.01
C LYS A 187 -13.84 -5.22 -0.55
N TYR A 188 -14.79 -5.68 0.26
CA TYR A 188 -15.72 -6.78 -0.03
C TYR A 188 -17.14 -6.34 0.20
N SER A 189 -18.14 -7.08 -0.35
CA SER A 189 -19.55 -6.78 -0.09
C SER A 189 -19.88 -6.94 1.39
N ASN A 190 -20.59 -5.97 1.95
CA ASN A 190 -21.13 -6.06 3.31
C ASN A 190 -22.43 -6.89 3.42
N ASP A 191 -22.99 -7.38 2.30
CA ASP A 191 -24.21 -8.15 2.28
C ASP A 191 -24.04 -9.55 2.89
N THR A 192 -22.83 -10.09 2.85
CA THR A 192 -22.50 -11.42 3.38
C THR A 192 -21.64 -11.32 4.63
N GLU A 193 -21.78 -12.28 5.57
CA GLU A 193 -20.92 -12.32 6.76
C GLU A 193 -19.45 -12.54 6.40
N ASP A 194 -19.16 -13.31 5.34
CA ASP A 194 -17.80 -13.50 4.86
C ASP A 194 -17.19 -12.18 4.41
N GLY A 195 -17.91 -11.38 3.61
CA GLY A 195 -17.44 -10.07 3.17
C GLY A 195 -17.29 -9.09 4.33
N ARG A 196 -18.26 -9.03 5.26
CA ARG A 196 -18.14 -8.23 6.49
C ARG A 196 -16.89 -8.63 7.29
N SER A 197 -16.67 -9.92 7.48
CA SER A 197 -15.50 -10.44 8.19
C SER A 197 -14.19 -10.01 7.54
N GLN A 198 -14.14 -9.94 6.22
CA GLN A 198 -12.97 -9.48 5.48
C GLN A 198 -12.81 -7.95 5.51
N ASN A 199 -13.93 -7.20 5.58
CA ASN A 199 -13.89 -5.74 5.75
C ASN A 199 -13.36 -5.33 7.13
N ARG A 200 -13.58 -6.12 8.17
CA ARG A 200 -12.97 -5.93 9.50
C ARG A 200 -11.48 -6.28 9.46
N ARG A 201 -10.64 -5.30 9.13
CA ARG A 201 -9.21 -5.50 8.88
C ARG A 201 -8.36 -4.30 9.30
N VAL A 202 -7.07 -4.53 9.43
CA VAL A 202 -6.03 -3.48 9.47
C VAL A 202 -5.10 -3.68 8.29
N GLU A 203 -4.83 -2.61 7.57
CA GLU A 203 -3.87 -2.59 6.47
C GLU A 203 -2.64 -1.77 6.86
N PHE A 204 -1.46 -2.27 6.48
CA PHE A 204 -0.19 -1.53 6.55
C PHE A 204 0.22 -1.21 5.13
N LEU A 205 0.30 0.07 4.82
CA LEU A 205 0.83 0.55 3.55
C LEU A 205 2.29 0.91 3.76
N ILE A 206 3.19 0.13 3.18
CA ILE A 206 4.62 0.31 3.29
C ILE A 206 5.11 0.93 1.99
N THR A 207 5.74 2.10 2.09
CA THR A 207 6.23 2.87 0.94
C THR A 207 7.67 3.32 1.15
N ALA A 208 8.41 3.61 0.07
CA ALA A 208 9.75 4.18 0.15
C ALA A 208 9.70 5.56 0.82
N ASN A 209 10.58 5.80 1.80
CA ASN A 209 10.79 7.13 2.34
C ASN A 209 11.75 7.96 1.46
N GLU A 210 11.98 9.22 1.81
CA GLU A 210 12.85 10.09 1.01
C GLU A 210 14.29 9.56 0.92
N LYS A 211 14.82 8.96 2.00
CA LYS A 211 16.15 8.38 1.99
C LYS A 211 16.26 7.22 0.97
N MET A 212 15.30 6.31 0.95
CA MET A 212 15.29 5.22 -0.04
C MET A 212 15.22 5.77 -1.47
N LYS A 213 14.42 6.82 -1.69
CA LYS A 213 14.29 7.47 -3.01
C LYS A 213 15.59 8.13 -3.45
N GLU A 214 16.28 8.84 -2.56
CA GLU A 214 17.58 9.45 -2.83
C GLU A 214 18.66 8.41 -3.14
N ASP A 215 18.74 7.34 -2.33
CA ASP A 215 19.70 6.27 -2.53
C ASP A 215 19.43 5.52 -3.85
N ALA A 216 18.17 5.27 -4.17
CA ALA A 216 17.78 4.66 -5.45
C ALA A 216 18.11 5.56 -6.65
N LYS A 217 18.01 6.89 -6.49
CA LYS A 217 18.37 7.86 -7.53
C LYS A 217 19.87 7.86 -7.82
N LYS A 218 20.70 7.77 -6.76
CA LYS A 218 22.14 7.63 -6.90
C LYS A 218 22.52 6.31 -7.59
N GLU A 219 21.90 5.20 -7.17
CA GLU A 219 22.12 3.88 -7.76
C GLU A 219 21.68 3.81 -9.25
N ALA A 220 20.63 4.53 -9.61
CA ALA A 220 20.11 4.59 -10.98
C ALA A 220 20.90 5.52 -11.91
N GLY A 221 21.68 6.48 -11.36
CA GLY A 221 22.49 7.45 -12.12
C GLY A 221 23.94 7.02 -12.33
N ASN A 222 24.34 5.90 -11.74
CA ASN A 222 25.59 5.21 -11.98
C ASN A 222 25.34 4.06 -12.95
#